data_a6ef15f9ed512395ab77ec65c6aa91af
#
_entry.id   a6ef15f9ed512395ab77ec65c6aa91af
#
_cell.length_a   1.000
_cell.length_b   1.000
_cell.length_c   1.000
_cell.angle_alpha   90.00
_cell.angle_beta   90.00
_cell.angle_gamma   90.00
#
_symmetry.space_group_name_H-M   'P 1'
#
loop_
_entity.id
_entity.type
_entity.pdbx_description
1 polymer ?
#
loop_
_entity_poly.entity_id
_entity_poly.type
_entity_poly.pdbx_seq_one_letter_code
_entity_poly.pdbx_strand_id
1 'polypeptide(L)'
;MVRHATAALNLPSGSLDARNLSISAGDRRLVADLTVSFAPGEFVAILGRNGCGKSLTLHTLAGLRAPLAGAVDLEGQPLTRLSRRRIAQRVGLLTQDLEEGFASTVMESLLIGRHPHLSLLEREGPEDRRLALTALTRVGLLGFEERSLGTLSGGEQRRCAMAALLTQDPQFFLLDEPSNHLDPQQQLAVLGLFKEQAHRGRTVVAILHDPTLAARFADSVLLLYGDGSWLAGPAAQVLNAQSLSQLYQTPLTEVAVGSRRVFTSL
;
A
#
# COMPACT_ATOMS: atom_id res chain seq x y z
N MET A 1 0.43 -4.11 -28.35
CA MET A 1 1.64 -4.82 -27.91
C MET A 1 2.31 -3.97 -26.85
N VAL A 2 1.92 -4.18 -25.58
CA VAL A 2 2.47 -3.43 -24.43
C VAL A 2 3.89 -3.95 -24.21
N ARG A 3 4.87 -3.09 -24.42
CA ARG A 3 6.28 -3.43 -24.21
C ARG A 3 6.61 -3.31 -22.72
N HIS A 4 7.22 -4.34 -22.15
CA HIS A 4 7.88 -4.28 -20.86
C HIS A 4 8.99 -3.22 -20.93
N ALA A 5 8.80 -2.07 -20.30
CA ALA A 5 9.87 -1.10 -20.13
C ALA A 5 10.77 -1.59 -18.99
N THR A 6 11.72 -2.47 -19.32
CA THR A 6 12.81 -2.82 -18.40
C THR A 6 13.82 -1.67 -18.45
N ALA A 7 13.61 -0.64 -17.64
CA ALA A 7 14.71 0.26 -17.31
C ALA A 7 15.72 -0.57 -16.52
N ALA A 8 17.00 -0.51 -16.91
CA ALA A 8 18.09 -1.13 -16.15
C ALA A 8 18.00 -0.60 -14.71
N LEU A 9 17.74 -1.49 -13.75
CA LEU A 9 17.57 -1.16 -12.36
C LEU A 9 18.90 -0.70 -11.77
N ASN A 10 19.14 0.62 -11.76
CA ASN A 10 19.93 1.20 -10.69
C ASN A 10 19.03 1.12 -9.44
N LEU A 11 19.16 0.03 -8.67
CA LEU A 11 18.38 -0.18 -7.45
C LEU A 11 18.79 0.90 -6.45
N PRO A 12 17.89 1.83 -6.09
CA PRO A 12 18.22 2.82 -5.05
C PRO A 12 18.47 2.08 -3.74
N SER A 13 19.46 2.50 -2.99
CA SER A 13 19.71 1.94 -1.66
C SER A 13 18.45 2.13 -0.78
N GLY A 14 18.01 1.07 -0.10
CA GLY A 14 16.85 1.12 0.78
C GLY A 14 15.49 0.94 0.09
N SER A 15 15.42 0.32 -1.11
CA SER A 15 14.20 0.02 -1.85
C SER A 15 13.55 -1.31 -1.47
N LEU A 16 12.29 -1.47 -1.88
CA LEU A 16 11.60 -2.77 -1.96
C LEU A 16 11.49 -3.13 -3.44
N ASP A 17 12.01 -4.28 -3.85
CA ASP A 17 12.19 -4.60 -5.26
C ASP A 17 11.48 -5.90 -5.63
N ALA A 18 10.67 -5.86 -6.69
CA ALA A 18 10.20 -7.04 -7.39
C ALA A 18 11.16 -7.38 -8.53
N ARG A 19 11.67 -8.61 -8.58
CA ARG A 19 12.58 -9.08 -9.62
C ARG A 19 11.98 -10.27 -10.37
N ASN A 20 11.64 -10.08 -11.65
CA ASN A 20 11.00 -11.08 -12.51
C ASN A 20 9.83 -11.77 -11.82
N LEU A 21 9.06 -11.01 -11.04
CA LEU A 21 8.02 -11.52 -10.17
C LEU A 21 6.82 -11.97 -11.00
N SER A 22 6.43 -13.23 -10.86
CA SER A 22 5.22 -13.77 -11.48
C SER A 22 4.22 -14.21 -10.41
N ILE A 23 2.95 -13.85 -10.63
CA ILE A 23 1.85 -14.08 -9.68
C ILE A 23 0.70 -14.75 -10.41
N SER A 24 0.12 -15.78 -9.77
CA SER A 24 -1.03 -16.52 -10.30
C SER A 24 -2.14 -16.65 -9.26
N ALA A 25 -3.37 -16.85 -9.75
CA ALA A 25 -4.51 -17.32 -8.97
C ALA A 25 -5.01 -18.60 -9.63
N GLY A 26 -4.82 -19.74 -8.95
CA GLY A 26 -4.96 -21.06 -9.58
C GLY A 26 -4.02 -21.16 -10.80
N ASP A 27 -4.55 -21.64 -11.92
CA ASP A 27 -3.78 -21.81 -13.17
C ASP A 27 -3.63 -20.52 -13.97
N ARG A 28 -4.31 -19.43 -13.58
CA ARG A 28 -4.28 -18.17 -14.30
C ARG A 28 -3.10 -17.31 -13.83
N ARG A 29 -2.14 -17.03 -14.75
CA ARG A 29 -1.07 -16.06 -14.51
C ARG A 29 -1.65 -14.64 -14.66
N LEU A 30 -1.60 -13.87 -13.57
CA LEU A 30 -2.15 -12.50 -13.49
C LEU A 30 -1.09 -11.45 -13.73
N VAL A 31 0.15 -11.71 -13.29
CA VAL A 31 1.33 -10.85 -13.47
C VAL A 31 2.48 -11.73 -13.92
N ALA A 32 3.23 -11.31 -14.93
CA ALA A 32 4.38 -12.05 -15.46
C ALA A 32 5.62 -11.16 -15.49
N ASP A 33 6.73 -11.69 -14.96
CA ASP A 33 8.07 -11.12 -15.04
C ASP A 33 8.15 -9.65 -14.58
N LEU A 34 7.32 -9.26 -13.58
CA LEU A 34 7.30 -7.92 -13.03
C LEU A 34 8.64 -7.58 -12.42
N THR A 35 9.28 -6.53 -12.96
CA THR A 35 10.54 -6.00 -12.46
C THR A 35 10.37 -4.51 -12.21
N VAL A 36 10.23 -4.13 -10.93
CA VAL A 36 9.98 -2.76 -10.47
C VAL A 36 10.63 -2.54 -9.10
N SER A 37 11.13 -1.32 -8.88
CA SER A 37 11.69 -0.87 -7.61
C SER A 37 10.78 0.20 -7.01
N PHE A 38 10.47 0.06 -5.74
CA PHE A 38 9.72 1.04 -4.94
C PHE A 38 10.72 1.81 -4.08
N ALA A 39 11.00 3.04 -4.47
CA ALA A 39 12.06 3.87 -3.89
C ALA A 39 11.64 4.54 -2.58
N PRO A 40 12.58 4.85 -1.67
CA PRO A 40 12.33 5.72 -0.52
C PRO A 40 11.79 7.09 -0.95
N GLY A 41 10.81 7.59 -0.21
CA GLY A 41 10.20 8.89 -0.47
C GLY A 41 9.13 8.89 -1.57
N GLU A 42 8.78 7.73 -2.12
CA GLU A 42 7.86 7.59 -3.24
C GLU A 42 6.48 7.10 -2.78
N PHE A 43 5.42 7.71 -3.33
CA PHE A 43 4.06 7.19 -3.28
C PHE A 43 3.71 6.54 -4.61
N VAL A 44 3.57 5.21 -4.62
CA VAL A 44 3.23 4.42 -5.81
C VAL A 44 1.79 3.96 -5.73
N ALA A 45 0.98 4.23 -6.77
CA ALA A 45 -0.36 3.68 -6.87
C ALA A 45 -0.38 2.42 -7.77
N ILE A 46 -0.99 1.34 -7.29
CA ILE A 46 -1.30 0.16 -8.08
C ILE A 46 -2.74 0.28 -8.57
N LEU A 47 -2.93 0.26 -9.89
CA LEU A 47 -4.23 0.33 -10.53
C LEU A 47 -4.49 -0.91 -11.40
N GLY A 48 -5.77 -1.25 -11.58
CA GLY A 48 -6.19 -2.37 -12.40
C GLY A 48 -7.61 -2.81 -12.08
N ARG A 49 -8.19 -3.61 -12.97
CA ARG A 49 -9.54 -4.15 -12.78
C ARG A 49 -9.60 -5.11 -11.59
N ASN A 50 -10.81 -5.39 -11.10
CA ASN A 50 -10.99 -6.41 -10.06
C ASN A 50 -10.53 -7.78 -10.57
N GLY A 51 -9.85 -8.54 -9.70
CA GLY A 51 -9.30 -9.85 -10.04
C GLY A 51 -8.04 -9.84 -10.93
N CYS A 52 -7.41 -8.69 -11.20
CA CYS A 52 -6.16 -8.61 -11.98
C CYS A 52 -4.89 -8.93 -11.16
N GLY A 53 -5.01 -9.16 -9.85
CA GLY A 53 -3.88 -9.56 -9.00
C GLY A 53 -3.28 -8.47 -8.11
N LYS A 54 -3.93 -7.31 -7.95
CA LYS A 54 -3.41 -6.19 -7.13
C LYS A 54 -3.08 -6.60 -5.70
N SER A 55 -4.07 -7.13 -4.96
CA SER A 55 -3.89 -7.58 -3.57
C SER A 55 -2.90 -8.73 -3.47
N LEU A 56 -2.91 -9.67 -4.43
CA LEU A 56 -1.93 -10.75 -4.47
C LEU A 56 -0.50 -10.23 -4.67
N THR A 57 -0.33 -9.20 -5.51
CA THR A 57 0.96 -8.52 -5.69
C THR A 57 1.40 -7.87 -4.39
N LEU A 58 0.50 -7.13 -3.73
CA LEU A 58 0.79 -6.44 -2.47
C LEU A 58 1.16 -7.44 -1.36
N HIS A 59 0.42 -8.55 -1.22
CA HIS A 59 0.72 -9.61 -0.25
C HIS A 59 2.05 -10.32 -0.55
N THR A 60 2.40 -10.46 -1.84
CA THR A 60 3.69 -11.03 -2.24
C THR A 60 4.84 -10.08 -1.88
N LEU A 61 4.67 -8.77 -2.11
CA LEU A 61 5.63 -7.74 -1.69
C LEU A 61 5.79 -7.69 -0.16
N ALA A 62 4.72 -7.94 0.60
CA ALA A 62 4.77 -8.05 2.07
C ALA A 62 5.43 -9.35 2.57
N GLY A 63 5.76 -10.29 1.68
CA GLY A 63 6.30 -11.61 2.05
C GLY A 63 5.28 -12.55 2.71
N LEU A 64 3.98 -12.26 2.60
CA LEU A 64 2.90 -13.09 3.12
C LEU A 64 2.52 -14.22 2.15
N ARG A 65 2.87 -14.06 0.88
CA ARG A 65 2.61 -15.03 -0.18
C ARG A 65 3.89 -15.30 -0.98
N ALA A 66 4.16 -16.57 -1.28
CA ALA A 66 5.22 -16.92 -2.20
C ALA A 66 4.82 -16.56 -3.65
N PRO A 67 5.73 -16.00 -4.46
CA PRO A 67 5.49 -15.81 -5.90
C PRO A 67 5.48 -17.15 -6.65
N LEU A 68 4.88 -17.17 -7.85
CA LEU A 68 4.99 -18.30 -8.77
C LEU A 68 6.44 -18.44 -9.30
N ALA A 69 7.09 -17.30 -9.58
CA ALA A 69 8.49 -17.20 -10.00
C ALA A 69 9.05 -15.83 -9.62
N GLY A 70 10.37 -15.70 -9.65
CA GLY A 70 11.06 -14.46 -9.30
C GLY A 70 11.27 -14.31 -7.79
N ALA A 71 11.60 -13.11 -7.35
CA ALA A 71 11.88 -12.82 -5.94
C ALA A 71 11.47 -11.38 -5.59
N VAL A 72 11.27 -11.16 -4.28
CA VAL A 72 11.15 -9.83 -3.69
C VAL A 72 12.37 -9.60 -2.81
N ASP A 73 13.04 -8.47 -3.01
CA ASP A 73 14.17 -8.03 -2.18
C ASP A 73 13.74 -6.83 -1.34
N LEU A 74 14.14 -6.86 -0.09
CA LEU A 74 13.99 -5.76 0.86
C LEU A 74 15.38 -5.20 1.16
N GLU A 75 15.61 -3.95 0.78
CA GLU A 75 16.92 -3.28 1.00
C GLU A 75 18.11 -4.12 0.45
N GLY A 76 17.92 -4.72 -0.73
CA GLY A 76 18.92 -5.54 -1.41
C GLY A 76 19.05 -6.98 -0.90
N GLN A 77 18.22 -7.41 0.07
CA GLN A 77 18.23 -8.78 0.58
C GLN A 77 16.92 -9.51 0.22
N PRO A 78 17.00 -10.74 -0.33
CA PRO A 78 15.80 -11.53 -0.60
C PRO A 78 14.96 -11.75 0.66
N LEU A 79 13.64 -11.53 0.58
CA LEU A 79 12.73 -11.74 1.71
C LEU A 79 12.82 -13.17 2.30
N THR A 80 13.17 -14.15 1.47
CA THR A 80 13.35 -15.55 1.89
C THR A 80 14.53 -15.75 2.84
N ARG A 81 15.46 -14.80 2.92
CA ARG A 81 16.62 -14.82 3.82
C ARG A 81 16.39 -14.01 5.10
N LEU A 82 15.29 -13.29 5.19
CA LEU A 82 14.95 -12.46 6.33
C LEU A 82 13.98 -13.18 7.29
N SER A 83 14.14 -12.95 8.59
CA SER A 83 13.16 -13.40 9.57
C SER A 83 11.85 -12.63 9.42
N ARG A 84 10.73 -13.26 9.76
CA ARG A 84 9.40 -12.60 9.77
C ARG A 84 9.40 -11.31 10.59
N ARG A 85 10.09 -11.34 11.73
CA ARG A 85 10.26 -10.18 12.60
C ARG A 85 11.00 -9.04 11.89
N ARG A 86 12.09 -9.34 11.16
CA ARG A 86 12.85 -8.33 10.41
C ARG A 86 12.00 -7.72 9.29
N ILE A 87 11.23 -8.53 8.59
CA ILE A 87 10.29 -8.04 7.59
C ILE A 87 9.26 -7.11 8.24
N ALA A 88 8.61 -7.54 9.34
CA ALA A 88 7.59 -6.77 10.03
C ALA A 88 8.13 -5.48 10.69
N GLN A 89 9.43 -5.37 10.96
CA GLN A 89 10.05 -4.11 11.39
C GLN A 89 10.16 -3.08 10.26
N ARG A 90 10.13 -3.53 9.00
CA ARG A 90 10.38 -2.67 7.83
C ARG A 90 9.16 -2.51 6.95
N VAL A 91 8.29 -3.50 6.90
CA VAL A 91 7.12 -3.54 6.03
C VAL A 91 5.85 -3.63 6.88
N GLY A 92 4.95 -2.69 6.69
CA GLY A 92 3.62 -2.72 7.29
C GLY A 92 2.57 -2.86 6.20
N LEU A 93 1.54 -3.66 6.47
CA LEU A 93 0.45 -3.93 5.53
C LEU A 93 -0.89 -3.54 6.16
N LEU A 94 -1.65 -2.70 5.45
CA LEU A 94 -3.07 -2.47 5.71
C LEU A 94 -3.86 -3.35 4.75
N THR A 95 -4.61 -4.32 5.27
CA THR A 95 -5.46 -5.22 4.49
C THR A 95 -6.81 -4.57 4.17
N GLN A 96 -7.48 -5.06 3.13
CA GLN A 96 -8.83 -4.62 2.77
C GLN A 96 -9.84 -5.00 3.86
N ASP A 97 -9.84 -6.26 4.27
CA ASP A 97 -10.69 -6.77 5.33
C ASP A 97 -10.03 -6.52 6.69
N LEU A 98 -10.79 -5.94 7.61
CA LEU A 98 -10.41 -5.86 9.01
C LEU A 98 -10.89 -7.15 9.65
N GLU A 99 -9.95 -8.00 10.10
CA GLU A 99 -10.34 -9.15 10.89
C GLU A 99 -11.11 -8.68 12.12
N GLU A 100 -12.25 -9.32 12.41
CA GLU A 100 -12.97 -9.11 13.65
C GLU A 100 -12.03 -9.48 14.80
N GLY A 101 -11.43 -8.47 15.40
CA GLY A 101 -10.42 -8.63 16.43
C GLY A 101 -11.00 -9.23 17.70
N PHE A 102 -10.14 -9.88 18.49
CA PHE A 102 -10.43 -10.22 19.88
C PHE A 102 -10.99 -9.00 20.62
N ALA A 103 -11.73 -9.25 21.71
CA ALA A 103 -12.23 -8.19 22.58
C ALA A 103 -11.06 -7.41 23.20
N SER A 104 -10.56 -6.41 22.46
CA SER A 104 -9.43 -5.57 22.84
C SER A 104 -9.82 -4.10 22.76
N THR A 105 -9.13 -3.28 23.52
CA THR A 105 -9.24 -1.82 23.44
C THR A 105 -8.55 -1.30 22.18
N VAL A 106 -8.85 -0.08 21.80
CA VAL A 106 -8.14 0.65 20.72
C VAL A 106 -6.65 0.70 21.01
N MET A 107 -6.26 1.09 22.23
CA MET A 107 -4.84 1.18 22.61
C MET A 107 -4.12 -0.16 22.49
N GLU A 108 -4.72 -1.25 22.99
CA GLU A 108 -4.13 -2.60 22.89
C GLU A 108 -3.93 -2.99 21.41
N SER A 109 -4.91 -2.73 20.55
CA SER A 109 -4.80 -2.99 19.11
C SER A 109 -3.65 -2.22 18.46
N LEU A 110 -3.44 -0.96 18.82
CA LEU A 110 -2.33 -0.18 18.29
C LEU A 110 -0.98 -0.70 18.76
N LEU A 111 -0.87 -1.12 20.02
CA LEU A 111 0.37 -1.61 20.61
C LEU A 111 0.81 -2.96 20.02
N ILE A 112 -0.10 -3.77 19.45
CA ILE A 112 0.25 -4.95 18.65
C ILE A 112 1.21 -4.57 17.51
N GLY A 113 1.04 -3.39 16.90
CA GLY A 113 1.95 -2.86 15.89
C GLY A 113 3.41 -2.72 16.37
N ARG A 114 3.65 -2.65 17.69
CA ARG A 114 5.00 -2.55 18.28
C ARG A 114 5.68 -3.91 18.52
N HIS A 115 4.94 -5.02 18.51
CA HIS A 115 5.50 -6.35 18.76
C HIS A 115 6.75 -6.70 17.93
N PRO A 116 6.86 -6.33 16.64
CA PRO A 116 8.10 -6.57 15.89
C PRO A 116 9.33 -5.88 16.48
N HIS A 117 9.16 -4.80 17.21
CA HIS A 117 10.24 -3.98 17.78
C HIS A 117 10.65 -4.42 19.17
N LEU A 118 9.78 -5.13 19.91
CA LEU A 118 10.04 -5.58 21.28
C LEU A 118 10.87 -6.88 21.29
N SER A 119 11.74 -7.07 22.24
CA SER A 119 12.40 -8.36 22.50
C SER A 119 11.42 -9.37 23.12
N LEU A 120 11.82 -10.65 23.20
CA LEU A 120 10.91 -11.74 23.62
C LEU A 120 10.30 -11.54 25.04
N LEU A 121 11.02 -10.87 25.94
CA LEU A 121 10.61 -10.62 27.33
C LEU A 121 10.27 -9.14 27.59
N GLU A 122 10.33 -8.32 26.58
CA GLU A 122 10.06 -6.90 26.68
C GLU A 122 8.56 -6.62 26.54
N ARG A 123 8.05 -5.67 27.31
CA ARG A 123 6.68 -5.18 27.23
C ARG A 123 6.69 -3.79 26.64
N GLU A 124 5.54 -3.36 26.13
CA GLU A 124 5.33 -2.02 25.60
C GLU A 124 5.63 -0.97 26.66
N GLY A 125 6.50 -0.03 26.29
CA GLY A 125 6.94 1.05 27.15
C GLY A 125 6.23 2.38 26.90
N PRO A 126 6.64 3.43 27.64
CA PRO A 126 6.09 4.78 27.47
C PRO A 126 6.25 5.32 26.04
N GLU A 127 7.33 4.97 25.35
CA GLU A 127 7.59 5.41 23.98
C GLU A 127 6.62 4.75 22.99
N ASP A 128 6.30 3.46 23.14
CA ASP A 128 5.32 2.77 22.29
C ASP A 128 3.93 3.39 22.46
N ARG A 129 3.55 3.69 23.71
CA ARG A 129 2.30 4.41 24.00
C ARG A 129 2.28 5.82 23.40
N ARG A 130 3.41 6.54 23.45
CA ARG A 130 3.53 7.87 22.83
C ARG A 130 3.31 7.80 21.30
N LEU A 131 3.91 6.80 20.64
CA LEU A 131 3.70 6.56 19.21
C LEU A 131 2.25 6.25 18.90
N ALA A 132 1.59 5.39 19.69
CA ALA A 132 0.18 5.06 19.55
C ALA A 132 -0.73 6.30 19.71
N LEU A 133 -0.52 7.12 20.72
CA LEU A 133 -1.28 8.37 20.93
C LEU A 133 -1.09 9.36 19.77
N THR A 134 0.15 9.47 19.27
CA THR A 134 0.45 10.29 18.10
C THR A 134 -0.30 9.79 16.86
N ALA A 135 -0.35 8.47 16.66
CA ALA A 135 -1.08 7.86 15.56
C ALA A 135 -2.59 8.09 15.69
N LEU A 136 -3.17 7.92 16.89
CA LEU A 136 -4.60 8.22 17.15
C LEU A 136 -4.95 9.67 16.86
N THR A 137 -4.09 10.60 17.26
CA THR A 137 -4.29 12.03 16.96
C THR A 137 -4.34 12.27 15.45
N ARG A 138 -3.45 11.62 14.68
CA ARG A 138 -3.35 11.80 13.22
C ARG A 138 -4.57 11.26 12.47
N VAL A 139 -5.25 10.25 13.00
CA VAL A 139 -6.46 9.68 12.40
C VAL A 139 -7.75 10.21 13.01
N GLY A 140 -7.67 11.19 13.95
CA GLY A 140 -8.85 11.79 14.59
C GLY A 140 -9.59 10.86 15.56
N LEU A 141 -8.85 9.99 16.26
CA LEU A 141 -9.38 9.05 17.26
C LEU A 141 -8.78 9.27 18.67
N LEU A 142 -8.17 10.43 18.92
CA LEU A 142 -7.69 10.78 20.27
C LEU A 142 -8.87 10.76 21.25
N GLY A 143 -8.68 10.15 22.42
CA GLY A 143 -9.73 9.95 23.43
C GLY A 143 -10.51 8.63 23.29
N PHE A 144 -10.14 7.78 22.32
CA PHE A 144 -10.77 6.47 22.09
C PHE A 144 -9.95 5.31 22.69
N GLU A 145 -8.88 5.59 23.40
CA GLU A 145 -7.86 4.64 23.83
C GLU A 145 -8.45 3.41 24.52
N GLU A 146 -9.38 3.65 25.45
CA GLU A 146 -10.00 2.62 26.30
C GLU A 146 -11.31 2.04 25.70
N ARG A 147 -11.74 2.54 24.52
CA ARG A 147 -12.93 2.00 23.86
C ARG A 147 -12.64 0.61 23.28
N SER A 148 -13.62 -0.30 23.41
CA SER A 148 -13.54 -1.60 22.74
C SER A 148 -13.65 -1.43 21.22
N LEU A 149 -12.79 -2.14 20.45
CA LEU A 149 -12.83 -2.15 18.99
C LEU A 149 -14.20 -2.52 18.43
N GLY A 150 -14.90 -3.46 19.05
CA GLY A 150 -16.23 -3.89 18.62
C GLY A 150 -17.31 -2.82 18.76
N THR A 151 -17.05 -1.70 19.46
CA THR A 151 -17.98 -0.57 19.60
C THR A 151 -17.77 0.52 18.56
N LEU A 152 -16.73 0.39 17.75
CA LEU A 152 -16.39 1.37 16.72
C LEU A 152 -17.25 1.16 15.46
N SER A 153 -17.63 2.26 14.81
CA SER A 153 -18.18 2.21 13.46
C SER A 153 -17.13 1.68 12.46
N GLY A 154 -17.55 1.17 11.30
CA GLY A 154 -16.63 0.67 10.27
C GLY A 154 -15.57 1.71 9.84
N GLY A 155 -15.95 2.98 9.74
CA GLY A 155 -14.99 4.06 9.45
C GLY A 155 -14.01 4.32 10.60
N GLU A 156 -14.44 4.21 11.86
CA GLU A 156 -13.56 4.31 13.03
C GLU A 156 -12.61 3.10 13.10
N GLN A 157 -13.11 1.89 12.84
CA GLN A 157 -12.29 0.68 12.76
C GLN A 157 -11.21 0.81 11.67
N ARG A 158 -11.56 1.33 10.49
CA ARG A 158 -10.60 1.58 9.41
C ARG A 158 -9.53 2.59 9.82
N ARG A 159 -9.91 3.68 10.48
CA ARG A 159 -8.95 4.66 11.02
C ARG A 159 -8.09 4.07 12.15
N CYS A 160 -8.66 3.21 12.99
CA CYS A 160 -7.90 2.49 14.01
C CYS A 160 -6.83 1.57 13.40
N ALA A 161 -7.17 0.81 12.35
CA ALA A 161 -6.20 -0.02 11.62
C ALA A 161 -5.06 0.81 10.99
N MET A 162 -5.39 2.00 10.45
CA MET A 162 -4.36 2.93 9.96
C MET A 162 -3.48 3.45 11.10
N ALA A 163 -4.06 3.75 12.27
CA ALA A 163 -3.30 4.16 13.44
C ALA A 163 -2.37 3.04 13.95
N ALA A 164 -2.82 1.79 13.94
CA ALA A 164 -1.99 0.63 14.28
C ALA A 164 -0.80 0.50 13.31
N LEU A 165 -1.03 0.67 12.00
CA LEU A 165 0.01 0.68 10.99
C LEU A 165 1.01 1.86 11.18
N LEU A 166 0.53 3.05 11.54
CA LEU A 166 1.39 4.19 11.87
C LEU A 166 2.18 3.95 13.16
N THR A 167 1.60 3.26 14.15
CA THR A 167 2.24 2.89 15.41
C THR A 167 3.38 1.88 15.18
N GLN A 168 3.22 0.96 14.21
CA GLN A 168 4.27 0.04 13.78
C GLN A 168 5.49 0.81 13.23
N ASP A 169 5.30 2.00 12.66
CA ASP A 169 6.33 2.88 12.09
C ASP A 169 7.24 2.18 11.06
N PRO A 170 6.69 1.53 10.03
CA PRO A 170 7.50 0.83 9.04
C PRO A 170 8.16 1.79 8.05
N GLN A 171 9.20 1.29 7.33
CA GLN A 171 9.79 2.01 6.20
C GLN A 171 8.91 1.93 4.96
N PHE A 172 8.22 0.78 4.76
CA PHE A 172 7.37 0.51 3.61
C PHE A 172 5.93 0.32 4.05
N PHE A 173 5.06 1.22 3.63
CA PHE A 173 3.61 1.15 3.84
C PHE A 173 2.96 0.51 2.62
N LEU A 174 2.41 -0.70 2.77
CA LEU A 174 1.64 -1.39 1.75
C LEU A 174 0.15 -1.28 2.10
N LEU A 175 -0.65 -0.68 1.23
CA LEU A 175 -2.03 -0.29 1.54
C LEU A 175 -2.99 -0.94 0.53
N ASP A 176 -3.80 -1.90 1.00
CA ASP A 176 -4.84 -2.51 0.17
C ASP A 176 -6.14 -1.70 0.30
N GLU A 177 -6.44 -0.93 -0.74
CA GLU A 177 -7.66 -0.12 -0.87
C GLU A 177 -7.93 0.78 0.35
N PRO A 178 -6.97 1.65 0.75
CA PRO A 178 -7.06 2.41 2.01
C PRO A 178 -8.22 3.41 2.02
N SER A 179 -8.70 3.83 0.87
CA SER A 179 -9.74 4.85 0.71
C SER A 179 -11.13 4.29 0.36
N ASN A 180 -11.30 2.96 0.30
CA ASN A 180 -12.60 2.37 -0.03
C ASN A 180 -13.62 2.60 1.10
N HIS A 181 -14.88 2.74 0.70
CA HIS A 181 -16.02 3.00 1.60
C HIS A 181 -15.93 4.27 2.45
N LEU A 182 -15.02 5.18 2.09
CA LEU A 182 -14.87 6.49 2.71
C LEU A 182 -15.54 7.57 1.84
N ASP A 183 -16.10 8.61 2.48
CA ASP A 183 -16.54 9.79 1.77
C ASP A 183 -15.36 10.57 1.14
N PRO A 184 -15.60 11.47 0.17
CA PRO A 184 -14.53 12.18 -0.53
C PRO A 184 -13.58 12.95 0.39
N GLN A 185 -14.07 13.53 1.48
CA GLN A 185 -13.26 14.27 2.44
C GLN A 185 -12.30 13.31 3.18
N GLN A 186 -12.82 12.19 3.64
CA GLN A 186 -12.05 11.16 4.34
C GLN A 186 -11.02 10.50 3.41
N GLN A 187 -11.38 10.24 2.14
CA GLN A 187 -10.44 9.71 1.14
C GLN A 187 -9.21 10.63 0.99
N LEU A 188 -9.46 11.95 0.86
CA LEU A 188 -8.38 12.93 0.74
C LEU A 188 -7.53 13.00 2.01
N ALA A 189 -8.13 12.93 3.18
CA ALA A 189 -7.42 12.96 4.45
C ALA A 189 -6.50 11.73 4.60
N VAL A 190 -7.00 10.53 4.28
CA VAL A 190 -6.24 9.27 4.34
C VAL A 190 -5.08 9.28 3.36
N LEU A 191 -5.34 9.60 2.09
CA LEU A 191 -4.28 9.62 1.08
C LEU A 191 -3.25 10.72 1.37
N GLY A 192 -3.70 11.88 1.88
CA GLY A 192 -2.83 12.96 2.35
C GLY A 192 -1.92 12.53 3.51
N LEU A 193 -2.46 11.77 4.46
CA LEU A 193 -1.72 11.21 5.59
C LEU A 193 -0.55 10.33 5.12
N PHE A 194 -0.80 9.43 4.14
CA PHE A 194 0.24 8.55 3.61
C PHE A 194 1.17 9.28 2.62
N LYS A 195 0.70 10.28 1.88
CA LYS A 195 1.58 11.15 1.08
C LYS A 195 2.58 11.89 1.96
N GLU A 196 2.17 12.31 3.15
CA GLU A 196 3.08 12.92 4.14
C GLU A 196 4.14 11.92 4.61
N GLN A 197 3.80 10.60 4.77
CA GLN A 197 4.81 9.59 5.07
C GLN A 197 5.84 9.47 3.93
N ALA A 198 5.41 9.50 2.67
CA ALA A 198 6.32 9.51 1.53
C ALA A 198 7.24 10.74 1.58
N HIS A 199 6.73 11.94 1.82
CA HIS A 199 7.55 13.15 1.99
C HIS A 199 8.55 13.08 3.16
N ARG A 200 8.32 12.21 4.14
CA ARG A 200 9.25 11.91 5.24
C ARG A 200 10.29 10.85 4.90
N GLY A 201 10.37 10.44 3.63
CA GLY A 201 11.33 9.45 3.15
C GLY A 201 10.88 8.00 3.30
N ARG A 202 9.62 7.74 3.68
CA ARG A 202 9.02 6.39 3.67
C ARG A 202 8.57 6.03 2.26
N THR A 203 8.43 4.75 1.96
CA THR A 203 7.83 4.29 0.70
C THR A 203 6.37 3.91 0.95
N VAL A 204 5.47 4.38 0.10
CA VAL A 204 4.04 4.04 0.16
C VAL A 204 3.65 3.36 -1.14
N VAL A 205 3.07 2.16 -1.05
CA VAL A 205 2.49 1.44 -2.20
C VAL A 205 1.02 1.21 -1.89
N ALA A 206 0.13 1.87 -2.63
CA ALA A 206 -1.31 1.84 -2.37
C ALA A 206 -2.09 1.30 -3.56
N ILE A 207 -2.97 0.34 -3.33
CA ILE A 207 -3.97 -0.05 -4.32
C ILE A 207 -5.07 1.00 -4.31
N LEU A 208 -5.33 1.59 -5.47
CA LEU A 208 -6.41 2.57 -5.66
C LEU A 208 -7.32 2.13 -6.79
N HIS A 209 -8.61 2.54 -6.74
CA HIS A 209 -9.58 2.30 -7.81
C HIS A 209 -9.80 3.52 -8.69
N ASP A 210 -9.66 4.72 -8.12
CA ASP A 210 -9.87 5.98 -8.83
C ASP A 210 -8.53 6.49 -9.42
N PRO A 211 -8.40 6.51 -10.77
CA PRO A 211 -7.22 7.06 -11.43
C PRO A 211 -7.03 8.56 -11.20
N THR A 212 -8.10 9.30 -10.85
CA THR A 212 -8.03 10.71 -10.49
C THR A 212 -7.32 10.89 -9.13
N LEU A 213 -7.63 10.05 -8.15
CA LEU A 213 -6.91 10.04 -6.88
C LEU A 213 -5.46 9.61 -7.06
N ALA A 214 -5.20 8.60 -7.92
CA ALA A 214 -3.83 8.21 -8.26
C ALA A 214 -3.05 9.37 -8.90
N ALA A 215 -3.65 10.08 -9.86
CA ALA A 215 -3.01 11.25 -10.50
C ALA A 215 -2.73 12.41 -9.52
N ARG A 216 -3.50 12.49 -8.43
CA ARG A 216 -3.34 13.55 -7.43
C ARG A 216 -2.24 13.24 -6.41
N PHE A 217 -2.08 11.98 -6.01
CA PHE A 217 -1.24 11.60 -4.87
C PHE A 217 0.01 10.82 -5.25
N ALA A 218 -0.03 10.03 -6.34
CA ALA A 218 1.07 9.16 -6.70
C ALA A 218 2.17 9.89 -7.47
N ASP A 219 3.42 9.56 -7.16
CA ASP A 219 4.59 9.96 -7.92
C ASP A 219 4.78 9.00 -9.11
N SER A 220 4.57 7.71 -8.87
CA SER A 220 4.62 6.64 -9.87
C SER A 220 3.40 5.74 -9.77
N VAL A 221 3.14 5.01 -10.85
CA VAL A 221 2.04 4.04 -10.91
C VAL A 221 2.49 2.71 -11.47
N LEU A 222 1.81 1.65 -11.03
CA LEU A 222 1.88 0.30 -11.59
C LEU A 222 0.48 -0.10 -12.07
N LEU A 223 0.31 -0.26 -13.37
CA LEU A 223 -0.91 -0.73 -13.99
C LEU A 223 -0.83 -2.24 -14.20
N LEU A 224 -1.79 -3.01 -13.67
CA LEU A 224 -1.89 -4.46 -13.83
C LEU A 224 -3.09 -4.81 -14.72
N TYR A 225 -2.84 -5.44 -15.87
CA TYR A 225 -3.90 -5.76 -16.83
C TYR A 225 -4.59 -7.10 -16.55
N GLY A 226 -3.94 -7.98 -15.75
CA GLY A 226 -4.52 -9.27 -15.33
C GLY A 226 -4.43 -10.38 -16.38
N ASP A 227 -3.67 -10.16 -17.43
CA ASP A 227 -3.32 -11.12 -18.51
C ASP A 227 -1.82 -11.47 -18.50
N GLY A 228 -1.13 -11.10 -17.43
CA GLY A 228 0.32 -11.19 -17.28
C GLY A 228 1.03 -9.87 -17.56
N SER A 229 0.45 -8.98 -18.36
CA SER A 229 1.08 -7.72 -18.72
C SER A 229 0.90 -6.64 -17.65
N TRP A 230 1.85 -5.69 -17.63
CA TRP A 230 1.87 -4.57 -16.70
C TRP A 230 2.58 -3.37 -17.34
N LEU A 231 2.34 -2.19 -16.78
CA LEU A 231 3.02 -0.95 -17.16
C LEU A 231 3.34 -0.16 -15.90
N ALA A 232 4.60 0.25 -15.73
CA ALA A 232 5.02 1.05 -14.58
C ALA A 232 5.81 2.28 -15.03
N GLY A 233 5.75 3.34 -14.22
CA GLY A 233 6.51 4.57 -14.45
C GLY A 233 5.90 5.78 -13.75
N PRO A 234 6.47 7.00 -14.00
CA PRO A 234 5.97 8.24 -13.43
C PRO A 234 4.48 8.44 -13.74
N ALA A 235 3.71 8.80 -12.70
CA ALA A 235 2.26 8.98 -12.81
C ALA A 235 1.88 9.98 -13.92
N ALA A 236 2.66 11.04 -14.10
CA ALA A 236 2.44 12.04 -15.14
C ALA A 236 2.53 11.49 -16.57
N GLN A 237 3.31 10.41 -16.78
CA GLN A 237 3.53 9.81 -18.11
C GLN A 237 2.58 8.63 -18.35
N VAL A 238 2.40 7.79 -17.34
CA VAL A 238 1.67 6.53 -17.47
C VAL A 238 0.16 6.71 -17.38
N LEU A 239 -0.31 7.62 -16.50
CA LEU A 239 -1.75 7.93 -16.42
C LEU A 239 -2.14 8.85 -17.58
N ASN A 240 -2.78 8.28 -18.60
CA ASN A 240 -3.35 9.00 -19.74
C ASN A 240 -4.59 8.25 -20.25
N ALA A 241 -5.39 8.90 -21.08
CA ALA A 241 -6.63 8.34 -21.59
C ALA A 241 -6.43 6.97 -22.29
N GLN A 242 -5.34 6.80 -23.04
CA GLN A 242 -5.05 5.57 -23.76
C GLN A 242 -4.74 4.39 -22.82
N SER A 243 -3.79 4.55 -21.91
CA SER A 243 -3.38 3.47 -20.98
C SER A 243 -4.52 3.09 -20.03
N LEU A 244 -5.30 4.07 -19.55
CA LEU A 244 -6.45 3.82 -18.68
C LEU A 244 -7.63 3.21 -19.43
N SER A 245 -7.91 3.62 -20.66
CA SER A 245 -8.94 2.97 -21.49
C SER A 245 -8.60 1.50 -21.75
N GLN A 246 -7.33 1.19 -22.01
CA GLN A 246 -6.86 -0.18 -22.16
C GLN A 246 -6.99 -0.95 -20.85
N LEU A 247 -6.59 -0.35 -19.70
CA LEU A 247 -6.64 -0.97 -18.39
C LEU A 247 -8.06 -1.36 -17.99
N TYR A 248 -9.00 -0.43 -18.14
CA TYR A 248 -10.40 -0.60 -17.72
C TYR A 248 -11.30 -1.18 -18.81
N GLN A 249 -10.78 -1.34 -20.05
CA GLN A 249 -11.54 -1.82 -21.23
C GLN A 249 -12.81 -0.98 -21.49
N THR A 250 -12.70 0.32 -21.25
CA THR A 250 -13.78 1.31 -21.42
C THR A 250 -13.15 2.61 -21.90
N PRO A 251 -13.73 3.29 -22.88
CA PRO A 251 -13.22 4.58 -23.33
C PRO A 251 -13.19 5.58 -22.16
N LEU A 252 -12.01 6.11 -21.87
CA LEU A 252 -11.81 7.15 -20.87
C LEU A 252 -11.23 8.38 -21.54
N THR A 253 -11.62 9.53 -21.06
CA THR A 253 -11.04 10.81 -21.46
C THR A 253 -10.37 11.48 -20.26
N GLU A 254 -9.37 12.28 -20.56
CA GLU A 254 -8.69 13.11 -19.58
C GLU A 254 -9.20 14.55 -19.71
N VAL A 255 -9.62 15.11 -18.58
CA VAL A 255 -10.09 16.50 -18.48
C VAL A 255 -9.23 17.25 -17.47
N ALA A 256 -8.74 18.41 -17.88
CA ALA A 256 -8.03 19.31 -16.95
C ALA A 256 -9.05 20.18 -16.19
N VAL A 257 -9.00 20.12 -14.86
CA VAL A 257 -9.82 20.97 -13.97
C VAL A 257 -8.86 21.81 -13.13
N GLY A 258 -8.58 23.01 -13.56
CA GLY A 258 -7.50 23.84 -13.02
C GLY A 258 -6.14 23.18 -13.25
N SER A 259 -5.37 22.96 -12.20
CA SER A 259 -4.08 22.23 -12.24
C SER A 259 -4.23 20.71 -12.06
N ARG A 260 -5.44 20.18 -11.99
CA ARG A 260 -5.71 18.76 -11.71
C ARG A 260 -6.12 18.01 -12.97
N ARG A 261 -5.72 16.76 -13.04
CA ARG A 261 -6.11 15.82 -14.08
C ARG A 261 -7.25 14.94 -13.55
N VAL A 262 -8.35 14.88 -14.29
CA VAL A 262 -9.54 14.07 -13.97
C VAL A 262 -9.76 13.08 -15.10
N PHE A 263 -10.05 11.84 -14.78
CA PHE A 263 -10.34 10.80 -15.74
C PHE A 263 -11.80 10.36 -15.60
N THR A 264 -12.54 10.41 -16.71
CA THR A 264 -13.96 10.05 -16.75
C THR A 264 -14.29 9.21 -17.96
N SER A 265 -15.31 8.36 -17.86
CA SER A 265 -15.87 7.67 -19.02
C SER A 265 -16.62 8.68 -19.92
N LEU A 266 -16.54 8.43 -21.22
CA LEU A 266 -17.32 9.16 -22.23
C LEU A 266 -18.79 8.73 -22.19
#